data_21357a7bf888a77f207d75270a3516ad
#
_entry.id   21357a7bf888a77f207d75270a3516ad
#
_cell.length_a   1.000
_cell.length_b   1.000
_cell.length_c   1.000
_cell.angle_alpha   90.00
_cell.angle_beta   90.00
_cell.angle_gamma   90.00
#
_symmetry.space_group_name_H-M   'P 1'
#
loop_
_entity.id
_entity.type
_entity.pdbx_description
1 polymer ?
#
loop_
_entity_poly.entity_id
_entity_poly.type
_entity_poly.pdbx_seq_one_letter_code
_entity_poly.pdbx_strand_id
1 'polypeptide(L)'
;MDISTRVIKRILIGRPLATDEAPHQTISKTVGLAVFASDALSSVAYAPGEILLVLLAGGLLSTWIALPIAVAITVMLVILTVSYRQTIFAYPSGGGAYIVARDNIGEAPAQVAGAALLTDYILTVAVSITSGWENVAATFPAIRPYQTALSAATIVFMTIINLRGVKESGRLFAAPTYFFIGMLFVTMVTAAFRYASGSLPVISIRRRPWKRCETRPKA
;
A
#
# COMPACT_ATOMS: atom_id res chain seq x y z
N MET A 1 8.26 25.02 30.43
CA MET A 1 7.86 24.56 29.11
C MET A 1 7.25 25.74 28.39
N ASP A 2 7.97 26.27 27.39
CA ASP A 2 7.68 27.53 26.70
C ASP A 2 6.31 27.57 26.04
N ILE A 3 5.69 28.76 26.04
CA ILE A 3 4.41 29.03 25.36
C ILE A 3 4.49 28.63 23.89
N SER A 4 5.63 28.89 23.24
CA SER A 4 5.93 28.48 21.86
C SER A 4 5.79 26.97 21.65
N THR A 5 6.33 26.14 22.54
CA THR A 5 6.27 24.67 22.46
C THR A 5 4.84 24.15 22.60
N ARG A 6 4.03 24.80 23.46
CA ARG A 6 2.60 24.45 23.63
C ARG A 6 1.76 24.79 22.39
N VAL A 7 2.04 25.94 21.78
CA VAL A 7 1.33 26.38 20.57
C VAL A 7 1.69 25.44 19.40
N ILE A 8 2.97 25.14 19.20
CA ILE A 8 3.43 24.21 18.14
C ILE A 8 2.83 22.81 18.35
N LYS A 9 2.86 22.30 19.58
CA LYS A 9 2.27 21.00 19.92
C LYS A 9 0.77 20.96 19.65
N ARG A 10 0.03 22.04 19.98
CA ARG A 10 -1.41 22.15 19.74
C ARG A 10 -1.76 22.27 18.26
N ILE A 11 -0.89 22.91 17.45
CA ILE A 11 -1.07 23.02 15.99
C ILE A 11 -0.74 21.70 15.30
N LEU A 12 0.31 20.97 15.71
CA LEU A 12 0.75 19.73 15.08
C LEU A 12 -0.08 18.51 15.52
N ILE A 13 -0.35 18.37 16.80
CA ILE A 13 -0.95 17.16 17.40
C ILE A 13 -2.45 17.37 17.74
N GLY A 14 -2.90 18.63 17.82
CA GLY A 14 -4.25 18.93 18.27
C GLY A 14 -4.37 19.00 19.80
N ARG A 15 -5.61 19.04 20.33
CA ARG A 15 -5.88 18.99 21.78
C ARG A 15 -5.88 17.53 22.25
N PRO A 16 -5.38 17.24 23.46
CA PRO A 16 -5.58 15.93 24.07
C PRO A 16 -7.09 15.70 24.28
N LEU A 17 -7.57 14.52 23.87
CA LEU A 17 -8.96 14.10 24.10
C LEU A 17 -9.11 13.60 25.53
N ALA A 18 -10.20 13.95 26.17
CA ALA A 18 -10.56 13.39 27.47
C ALA A 18 -11.12 11.96 27.28
N THR A 19 -10.98 11.11 28.29
CA THR A 19 -11.39 9.69 28.19
C THR A 19 -12.89 9.53 27.97
N ASP A 20 -13.70 10.46 28.45
CA ASP A 20 -15.15 10.54 28.26
C ASP A 20 -15.55 10.95 26.82
N GLU A 21 -14.65 11.58 26.06
CA GLU A 21 -14.86 11.89 24.64
C GLU A 21 -14.57 10.69 23.71
N ALA A 22 -13.91 9.63 24.19
CA ALA A 22 -13.54 8.46 23.39
C ALA A 22 -14.74 7.76 22.70
N PRO A 23 -15.91 7.55 23.34
CA PRO A 23 -17.07 6.93 22.69
C PRO A 23 -17.63 7.73 21.52
N HIS A 24 -17.40 9.04 21.49
CA HIS A 24 -17.87 9.93 20.42
C HIS A 24 -16.90 10.02 19.22
N GLN A 25 -15.78 9.33 19.29
CA GLN A 25 -14.77 9.28 18.20
C GLN A 25 -15.00 8.15 17.19
N THR A 26 -16.22 7.59 17.16
CA THR A 26 -16.58 6.57 16.17
C THR A 26 -16.54 7.15 14.75
N ILE A 27 -15.92 6.42 13.84
CA ILE A 27 -15.91 6.70 12.41
C ILE A 27 -17.08 6.02 11.72
N SER A 28 -17.64 6.64 10.68
CA SER A 28 -18.69 6.01 9.88
C SER A 28 -18.15 4.77 9.17
N LYS A 29 -19.01 3.80 8.85
CA LYS A 29 -18.61 2.58 8.14
C LYS A 29 -17.91 2.87 6.80
N THR A 30 -18.36 3.89 6.08
CA THR A 30 -17.75 4.31 4.82
C THR A 30 -16.34 4.85 4.99
N VAL A 31 -16.13 5.72 5.98
CA VAL A 31 -14.78 6.24 6.30
C VAL A 31 -13.89 5.11 6.84
N GLY A 32 -14.42 4.25 7.72
CA GLY A 32 -13.71 3.10 8.24
C GLY A 32 -13.27 2.14 7.12
N LEU A 33 -14.15 1.83 6.18
CA LEU A 33 -13.79 1.01 5.01
C LEU A 33 -12.64 1.65 4.23
N ALA A 34 -12.71 2.94 3.92
CA ALA A 34 -11.67 3.63 3.18
C ALA A 34 -10.32 3.63 3.90
N VAL A 35 -10.30 3.84 5.21
CA VAL A 35 -9.07 3.85 6.02
C VAL A 35 -8.45 2.46 6.11
N PHE A 36 -9.24 1.45 6.46
CA PHE A 36 -8.71 0.09 6.68
C PHE A 36 -8.49 -0.70 5.38
N ALA A 37 -9.19 -0.36 4.29
CA ALA A 37 -8.94 -1.00 3.00
C ALA A 37 -7.79 -0.37 2.22
N SER A 38 -7.33 0.84 2.58
CA SER A 38 -6.30 1.55 1.83
C SER A 38 -4.97 0.79 1.76
N ASP A 39 -4.61 0.08 2.82
CA ASP A 39 -3.40 -0.75 2.88
C ASP A 39 -3.47 -1.89 1.84
N ALA A 40 -4.51 -2.70 1.86
CA ALA A 40 -4.71 -3.78 0.89
C ALA A 40 -4.82 -3.25 -0.55
N LEU A 41 -5.48 -2.10 -0.75
CA LEU A 41 -5.66 -1.49 -2.07
C LEU A 41 -4.34 -0.94 -2.63
N SER A 42 -3.48 -0.33 -1.81
CA SER A 42 -2.16 0.13 -2.24
C SER A 42 -1.29 -1.03 -2.70
N SER A 43 -1.30 -2.14 -1.97
CA SER A 43 -0.57 -3.36 -2.34
C SER A 43 -1.06 -3.95 -3.67
N VAL A 44 -2.37 -3.96 -3.92
CA VAL A 44 -2.92 -4.37 -5.23
C VAL A 44 -2.46 -3.44 -6.35
N ALA A 45 -2.25 -2.16 -6.07
CA ALA A 45 -1.81 -1.19 -7.07
C ALA A 45 -0.34 -1.38 -7.50
N TYR A 46 0.58 -1.61 -6.56
CA TYR A 46 2.02 -1.67 -6.88
C TYR A 46 2.59 -3.09 -7.00
N ALA A 47 2.12 -4.07 -6.20
CA ALA A 47 2.74 -5.38 -6.15
C ALA A 47 2.80 -6.12 -7.50
N PRO A 48 1.78 -6.09 -8.38
CA PRO A 48 1.89 -6.71 -9.71
C PRO A 48 3.03 -6.12 -10.54
N GLY A 49 3.26 -4.80 -10.46
CA GLY A 49 4.36 -4.13 -11.14
C GLY A 49 5.72 -4.59 -10.64
N GLU A 50 5.91 -4.63 -9.32
CA GLU A 50 7.14 -5.09 -8.67
C GLU A 50 7.44 -6.57 -9.00
N ILE A 51 6.43 -7.45 -8.95
CA ILE A 51 6.57 -8.85 -9.35
C ILE A 51 7.05 -8.96 -10.80
N LEU A 52 6.42 -8.21 -11.71
CA LEU A 52 6.80 -8.23 -13.13
C LEU A 52 8.21 -7.68 -13.36
N LEU A 53 8.64 -6.64 -12.64
CA LEU A 53 10.00 -6.11 -12.72
C LEU A 53 11.04 -7.17 -12.34
N VAL A 54 10.82 -7.89 -11.24
CA VAL A 54 11.72 -8.97 -10.79
C VAL A 54 11.73 -10.12 -11.80
N LEU A 55 10.57 -10.52 -12.30
CA LEU A 55 10.47 -11.59 -13.31
C LEU A 55 11.14 -11.20 -14.62
N LEU A 56 11.01 -9.96 -15.08
CA LEU A 56 11.67 -9.46 -16.29
C LEU A 56 13.20 -9.43 -16.14
N ALA A 57 13.71 -9.19 -14.95
CA ALA A 57 15.16 -9.30 -14.67
C ALA A 57 15.68 -10.74 -14.88
N GLY A 58 14.84 -11.75 -14.63
CA GLY A 58 15.11 -13.17 -14.93
C GLY A 58 14.91 -13.56 -16.39
N GLY A 59 14.47 -12.62 -17.25
CA GLY A 59 14.19 -12.82 -18.67
C GLY A 59 12.72 -12.97 -19.03
N LEU A 60 12.39 -12.75 -20.31
CA LEU A 60 11.00 -12.78 -20.80
C LEU A 60 10.28 -14.12 -20.56
N LEU A 61 11.03 -15.23 -20.55
CA LEU A 61 10.48 -16.56 -20.27
C LEU A 61 9.99 -16.69 -18.81
N SER A 62 10.48 -15.86 -17.89
CA SER A 62 10.06 -15.94 -16.49
C SER A 62 8.69 -15.30 -16.23
N THR A 63 8.17 -14.50 -17.15
CA THR A 63 6.89 -13.80 -16.99
C THR A 63 5.67 -14.74 -16.90
N TRP A 64 5.76 -15.95 -17.44
CA TRP A 64 4.69 -16.93 -17.30
C TRP A 64 4.46 -17.39 -15.86
N ILE A 65 5.49 -17.26 -14.99
CA ILE A 65 5.41 -17.57 -13.56
C ILE A 65 4.53 -16.55 -12.82
N ALA A 66 4.24 -15.38 -13.41
CA ALA A 66 3.38 -14.38 -12.80
C ALA A 66 1.97 -14.92 -12.50
N LEU A 67 1.42 -15.77 -13.37
CA LEU A 67 0.09 -16.35 -13.16
C LEU A 67 0.05 -17.31 -11.96
N PRO A 68 0.92 -18.30 -11.83
CA PRO A 68 1.01 -19.14 -10.62
C PRO A 68 1.20 -18.32 -9.33
N ILE A 69 2.04 -17.28 -9.36
CA ILE A 69 2.24 -16.38 -8.21
C ILE A 69 0.93 -15.68 -7.86
N ALA A 70 0.22 -15.12 -8.84
CA ALA A 70 -1.07 -14.46 -8.62
C ALA A 70 -2.11 -15.42 -8.03
N VAL A 71 -2.18 -16.66 -8.50
CA VAL A 71 -3.06 -17.69 -7.96
C VAL A 71 -2.69 -18.02 -6.52
N ALA A 72 -1.41 -18.23 -6.22
CA ALA A 72 -0.95 -18.51 -4.85
C ALA A 72 -1.29 -17.37 -3.88
N ILE A 73 -1.07 -16.12 -4.29
CA ILE A 73 -1.44 -14.93 -3.49
C ILE A 73 -2.96 -14.89 -3.27
N THR A 74 -3.75 -15.15 -4.31
CA THR A 74 -5.22 -15.14 -4.21
C THR A 74 -5.71 -16.21 -3.22
N VAL A 75 -5.17 -17.42 -3.30
CA VAL A 75 -5.50 -18.51 -2.35
C VAL A 75 -5.14 -18.10 -0.92
N MET A 76 -3.96 -17.53 -0.71
CA MET A 76 -3.52 -17.03 0.60
C MET A 76 -4.48 -15.95 1.13
N LEU A 77 -4.90 -15.00 0.29
CA LEU A 77 -5.84 -13.95 0.67
C LEU A 77 -7.21 -14.50 1.07
N VAL A 78 -7.69 -15.53 0.38
CA VAL A 78 -8.95 -16.22 0.75
C VAL A 78 -8.82 -16.87 2.12
N ILE A 79 -7.73 -17.61 2.37
CA ILE A 79 -7.45 -18.24 3.67
C ILE A 79 -7.40 -17.19 4.78
N LEU A 80 -6.66 -16.10 4.56
CA LEU A 80 -6.57 -14.99 5.52
C LEU A 80 -7.94 -14.36 5.79
N THR A 81 -8.74 -14.12 4.76
CA THR A 81 -10.09 -13.53 4.91
C THR A 81 -10.98 -14.40 5.76
N VAL A 82 -10.98 -15.71 5.54
CA VAL A 82 -11.76 -16.66 6.36
C VAL A 82 -11.26 -16.70 7.81
N SER A 83 -9.94 -16.71 8.00
CA SER A 83 -9.29 -16.70 9.32
C SER A 83 -9.64 -15.41 10.09
N TYR A 84 -9.47 -14.25 9.46
CA TYR A 84 -9.79 -12.96 10.09
C TYR A 84 -11.27 -12.81 10.43
N ARG A 85 -12.16 -13.37 9.62
CA ARG A 85 -13.59 -13.41 9.96
C ARG A 85 -13.83 -14.10 11.30
N GLN A 86 -13.17 -15.22 11.56
CA GLN A 86 -13.28 -15.93 12.84
C GLN A 86 -12.67 -15.10 13.98
N THR A 87 -11.51 -14.50 13.74
CA THR A 87 -10.81 -13.68 14.73
C THR A 87 -11.64 -12.48 15.19
N ILE A 88 -12.33 -11.79 14.28
CA ILE A 88 -13.18 -10.63 14.61
C ILE A 88 -14.30 -11.02 15.60
N PHE A 89 -14.89 -12.19 15.44
CA PHE A 89 -15.94 -12.66 16.37
C PHE A 89 -15.37 -13.15 17.71
N ALA A 90 -14.17 -13.73 17.70
CA ALA A 90 -13.51 -14.21 18.91
C ALA A 90 -12.90 -13.07 19.74
N TYR A 91 -12.46 -12.01 19.11
CA TYR A 91 -11.75 -10.87 19.72
C TYR A 91 -12.40 -9.52 19.37
N PRO A 92 -13.64 -9.25 19.83
CA PRO A 92 -14.36 -8.03 19.49
C PRO A 92 -13.71 -6.75 20.04
N SER A 93 -12.85 -6.86 21.04
CA SER A 93 -12.06 -5.75 21.59
C SER A 93 -10.90 -5.30 20.68
N GLY A 94 -10.61 -6.06 19.62
CA GLY A 94 -9.49 -5.79 18.72
C GLY A 94 -8.16 -6.36 19.24
N GLY A 95 -7.04 -5.86 18.69
CA GLY A 95 -5.67 -6.25 19.09
C GLY A 95 -4.94 -7.12 18.08
N GLY A 96 -5.63 -7.60 17.04
CA GLY A 96 -5.00 -8.28 15.90
C GLY A 96 -4.13 -9.47 16.29
N ALA A 97 -3.12 -9.76 15.48
CA ALA A 97 -2.24 -10.92 15.65
C ALA A 97 -1.50 -10.93 16.99
N TYR A 98 -1.19 -9.77 17.57
CA TYR A 98 -0.53 -9.68 18.88
C TYR A 98 -1.39 -10.30 19.99
N ILE A 99 -2.65 -9.89 20.11
CA ILE A 99 -3.55 -10.38 21.16
C ILE A 99 -3.86 -11.88 20.95
N VAL A 100 -4.11 -12.29 19.70
CA VAL A 100 -4.34 -13.70 19.37
C VAL A 100 -3.13 -14.56 19.75
N ALA A 101 -1.92 -14.13 19.44
CA ALA A 101 -0.69 -14.83 19.79
C ALA A 101 -0.50 -14.89 21.31
N ARG A 102 -0.73 -13.77 22.02
CA ARG A 102 -0.57 -13.70 23.47
C ARG A 102 -1.52 -14.68 24.20
N ASP A 103 -2.77 -14.66 23.81
CA ASP A 103 -3.81 -15.43 24.51
C ASP A 103 -3.75 -16.95 24.19
N ASN A 104 -3.24 -17.33 23.01
CA ASN A 104 -3.20 -18.73 22.58
C ASN A 104 -1.82 -19.40 22.67
N ILE A 105 -0.73 -18.62 22.57
CA ILE A 105 0.63 -19.16 22.47
C ILE A 105 1.51 -18.67 23.62
N GLY A 106 1.30 -17.41 24.06
CA GLY A 106 2.00 -16.79 25.17
C GLY A 106 2.69 -15.47 24.82
N GLU A 107 3.34 -14.87 25.82
CA GLU A 107 3.88 -13.49 25.74
C GLU A 107 5.04 -13.37 24.73
N ALA A 108 6.00 -14.29 24.73
CA ALA A 108 7.17 -14.20 23.85
C ALA A 108 6.80 -14.28 22.35
N PRO A 109 5.97 -15.21 21.88
CA PRO A 109 5.45 -15.19 20.51
C PRO A 109 4.63 -13.95 20.17
N ALA A 110 3.88 -13.40 21.12
CA ALA A 110 3.12 -12.17 20.92
C ALA A 110 4.02 -10.96 20.65
N GLN A 111 5.13 -10.84 21.40
CA GLN A 111 6.11 -9.77 21.17
C GLN A 111 6.77 -9.88 19.79
N VAL A 112 7.10 -11.09 19.35
CA VAL A 112 7.62 -11.33 18.00
C VAL A 112 6.59 -10.92 16.94
N ALA A 113 5.32 -11.31 17.10
CA ALA A 113 4.24 -10.92 16.20
C ALA A 113 4.05 -9.39 16.16
N GLY A 114 4.10 -8.73 17.32
CA GLY A 114 4.02 -7.27 17.41
C GLY A 114 5.18 -6.55 16.72
N ALA A 115 6.41 -7.03 16.92
CA ALA A 115 7.60 -6.49 16.26
C ALA A 115 7.55 -6.69 14.73
N ALA A 116 7.10 -7.86 14.27
CA ALA A 116 6.92 -8.16 12.85
C ALA A 116 5.89 -7.22 12.21
N LEU A 117 4.73 -7.01 12.86
CA LEU A 117 3.70 -6.08 12.40
C LEU A 117 4.22 -4.64 12.31
N LEU A 118 4.98 -4.18 13.33
CA LEU A 118 5.57 -2.84 13.31
C LEU A 118 6.53 -2.68 12.12
N THR A 119 7.38 -3.67 11.89
CA THR A 119 8.33 -3.67 10.76
C THR A 119 7.58 -3.66 9.41
N ASP A 120 6.54 -4.49 9.29
CA ASP A 120 5.69 -4.57 8.10
C ASP A 120 5.04 -3.21 7.79
N TYR A 121 4.43 -2.56 8.78
CA TYR A 121 3.82 -1.24 8.59
C TYR A 121 4.82 -0.17 8.14
N ILE A 122 6.04 -0.16 8.71
CA ILE A 122 7.09 0.79 8.29
C ILE A 122 7.46 0.56 6.83
N LEU A 123 7.69 -0.70 6.44
CA LEU A 123 8.06 -1.07 5.08
C LEU A 123 6.93 -0.80 4.09
N THR A 124 5.69 -1.14 4.43
CA THR A 124 4.51 -0.92 3.59
C THR A 124 4.32 0.57 3.29
N VAL A 125 4.43 1.45 4.29
CA VAL A 125 4.35 2.90 4.07
C VAL A 125 5.46 3.39 3.14
N ALA A 126 6.70 2.94 3.37
CA ALA A 126 7.84 3.33 2.56
C ALA A 126 7.68 2.91 1.10
N VAL A 127 7.33 1.64 0.85
CA VAL A 127 7.15 1.10 -0.50
C VAL A 127 5.96 1.73 -1.21
N SER A 128 4.82 1.87 -0.53
CA SER A 128 3.61 2.47 -1.14
C SER A 128 3.84 3.90 -1.59
N ILE A 129 4.52 4.71 -0.79
CA ILE A 129 4.78 6.13 -1.14
C ILE A 129 5.83 6.24 -2.24
N THR A 130 6.92 5.45 -2.18
CA THR A 130 7.94 5.47 -3.23
C THR A 130 7.38 5.00 -4.56
N SER A 131 6.62 3.90 -4.58
CA SER A 131 5.97 3.40 -5.79
C SER A 131 4.96 4.40 -6.37
N GLY A 132 4.23 5.12 -5.51
CA GLY A 132 3.36 6.21 -5.94
C GLY A 132 4.14 7.31 -6.68
N TRP A 133 5.26 7.77 -6.13
CA TRP A 133 6.10 8.78 -6.76
C TRP A 133 6.81 8.27 -8.03
N GLU A 134 7.15 6.98 -8.11
CA GLU A 134 7.68 6.36 -9.34
C GLU A 134 6.67 6.44 -10.48
N ASN A 135 5.39 6.15 -10.21
CA ASN A 135 4.32 6.27 -11.21
C ASN A 135 4.12 7.73 -11.66
N VAL A 136 4.18 8.69 -10.74
CA VAL A 136 4.15 10.12 -11.09
C VAL A 136 5.34 10.50 -11.94
N ALA A 137 6.54 10.06 -11.60
CA ALA A 137 7.76 10.36 -12.34
C ALA A 137 7.84 9.63 -13.70
N ALA A 138 7.12 8.54 -13.88
CA ALA A 138 6.96 7.90 -15.19
C ALA A 138 6.18 8.82 -16.16
N THR A 139 5.19 9.57 -15.63
CA THR A 139 4.40 10.53 -16.40
C THR A 139 5.10 11.88 -16.53
N PHE A 140 5.78 12.33 -15.47
CA PHE A 140 6.49 13.61 -15.39
C PHE A 140 7.98 13.39 -15.09
N PRO A 141 8.85 13.10 -16.09
CA PRO A 141 10.25 12.74 -15.87
C PRO A 141 11.09 13.81 -15.13
N ALA A 142 10.68 15.06 -15.16
CA ALA A 142 11.34 16.16 -14.45
C ALA A 142 11.36 15.99 -12.92
N ILE A 143 10.47 15.14 -12.37
CA ILE A 143 10.35 14.89 -10.92
C ILE A 143 11.36 13.84 -10.44
N ARG A 144 11.92 13.02 -11.33
CA ARG A 144 12.85 11.92 -10.98
C ARG A 144 13.96 12.30 -10.01
N PRO A 145 14.67 13.43 -10.17
CA PRO A 145 15.76 13.80 -9.25
C PRO A 145 15.28 14.08 -7.82
N TYR A 146 13.99 14.37 -7.64
CA TYR A 146 13.40 14.78 -6.38
C TYR A 146 12.57 13.67 -5.70
N GLN A 147 12.48 12.48 -6.28
CA GLN A 147 11.61 11.38 -5.79
C GLN A 147 11.83 11.07 -4.31
N THR A 148 13.06 10.92 -3.87
CA THR A 148 13.38 10.61 -2.46
C THR A 148 12.94 11.73 -1.52
N ALA A 149 13.20 12.99 -1.91
CA ALA A 149 12.80 14.15 -1.10
C ALA A 149 11.27 14.28 -1.02
N LEU A 150 10.58 14.06 -2.15
CA LEU A 150 9.12 14.10 -2.22
C LEU A 150 8.49 12.95 -1.42
N SER A 151 9.06 11.74 -1.47
CA SER A 151 8.61 10.62 -0.66
C SER A 151 8.76 10.92 0.83
N ALA A 152 9.91 11.42 1.27
CA ALA A 152 10.14 11.81 2.65
C ALA A 152 9.19 12.93 3.10
N ALA A 153 8.99 13.95 2.28
CA ALA A 153 8.05 15.05 2.57
C ALA A 153 6.60 14.54 2.69
N THR A 154 6.20 13.59 1.84
CA THR A 154 4.87 12.97 1.89
C THR A 154 4.69 12.18 3.18
N ILE A 155 5.67 11.38 3.61
CA ILE A 155 5.63 10.63 4.87
C ILE A 155 5.46 11.59 6.05
N VAL A 156 6.26 12.66 6.11
CA VAL A 156 6.16 13.66 7.18
C VAL A 156 4.78 14.32 7.17
N PHE A 157 4.29 14.72 6.01
CA PHE A 157 2.96 15.33 5.85
C PHE A 157 1.84 14.40 6.33
N MET A 158 1.85 13.14 5.89
CA MET A 158 0.87 12.14 6.32
C MET A 158 0.94 11.86 7.82
N THR A 159 2.15 11.81 8.38
CA THR A 159 2.36 11.64 9.83
C THR A 159 1.73 12.79 10.62
N ILE A 160 1.95 14.03 10.20
CA ILE A 160 1.36 15.22 10.85
C ILE A 160 -0.17 15.17 10.79
N ILE A 161 -0.76 14.77 9.66
CA ILE A 161 -2.22 14.63 9.52
C ILE A 161 -2.74 13.52 10.45
N ASN A 162 -2.07 12.38 10.49
CA ASN A 162 -2.49 11.25 11.33
C ASN A 162 -2.40 11.56 12.83
N LEU A 163 -1.43 12.37 13.27
CA LEU A 163 -1.32 12.81 14.65
C LEU A 163 -2.49 13.69 15.10
N ARG A 164 -3.26 14.28 14.18
CA ARG A 164 -4.45 15.09 14.49
C ARG A 164 -5.70 14.27 14.83
N GLY A 165 -5.66 12.97 14.64
CA GLY A 165 -6.71 12.04 15.01
C GLY A 165 -7.33 11.30 13.82
N VAL A 166 -7.79 10.09 14.11
CA VAL A 166 -8.29 9.12 13.12
C VAL A 166 -9.53 9.63 12.36
N LYS A 167 -10.37 10.43 13.02
CA LYS A 167 -11.63 10.92 12.42
C LYS A 167 -11.38 11.96 11.33
N GLU A 168 -10.43 12.88 11.55
CA GLU A 168 -10.10 13.93 10.58
C GLU A 168 -9.25 13.35 9.43
N SER A 169 -8.22 12.56 9.77
CA SER A 169 -7.38 11.90 8.77
C SER A 169 -8.19 10.92 7.91
N GLY A 170 -9.10 10.15 8.50
CA GLY A 170 -9.95 9.20 7.78
C GLY A 170 -10.83 9.85 6.71
N ARG A 171 -11.40 11.04 6.99
CA ARG A 171 -12.18 11.78 5.98
C ARG A 171 -11.31 12.27 4.83
N LEU A 172 -10.10 12.72 5.11
CA LEU A 172 -9.17 13.20 4.10
C LEU A 172 -8.73 12.06 3.17
N PHE A 173 -8.42 10.89 3.74
CA PHE A 173 -7.98 9.73 2.97
C PHE A 173 -9.13 8.97 2.28
N ALA A 174 -10.38 9.15 2.71
CA ALA A 174 -11.51 8.51 2.08
C ALA A 174 -11.70 8.93 0.61
N ALA A 175 -11.53 10.21 0.29
CA ALA A 175 -11.70 10.72 -1.07
C ALA A 175 -10.74 10.07 -2.08
N PRO A 176 -9.39 10.08 -1.88
CA PRO A 176 -8.46 9.40 -2.79
C PRO A 176 -8.67 7.88 -2.84
N THR A 177 -9.06 7.24 -1.74
CA THR A 177 -9.32 5.80 -1.72
C THR A 177 -10.52 5.43 -2.60
N TYR A 178 -11.64 6.14 -2.47
CA TYR A 178 -12.81 5.88 -3.33
C TYR A 178 -12.56 6.27 -4.79
N PHE A 179 -11.79 7.32 -5.04
CA PHE A 179 -11.34 7.65 -6.40
C PHE A 179 -10.53 6.51 -7.01
N PHE A 180 -9.58 5.95 -6.26
CA PHE A 180 -8.78 4.81 -6.71
C PHE A 180 -9.66 3.59 -7.03
N ILE A 181 -10.59 3.22 -6.14
CA ILE A 181 -11.52 2.11 -6.36
C ILE A 181 -12.35 2.34 -7.64
N GLY A 182 -12.86 3.54 -7.85
CA GLY A 182 -13.62 3.90 -9.05
C GLY A 182 -12.77 3.76 -10.31
N MET A 183 -11.55 4.29 -10.31
CA MET A 183 -10.62 4.18 -11.45
C MET A 183 -10.20 2.74 -11.73
N LEU A 184 -9.97 1.94 -10.69
CA LEU A 184 -9.67 0.52 -10.84
C LEU A 184 -10.84 -0.22 -11.52
N PHE A 185 -12.07 0.05 -11.05
CA PHE A 185 -13.27 -0.55 -11.65
C PHE A 185 -13.44 -0.15 -13.11
N VAL A 186 -13.29 1.14 -13.44
CA VAL A 186 -13.35 1.64 -14.83
C VAL A 186 -12.29 0.96 -15.70
N THR A 187 -11.07 0.83 -15.19
CA THR A 187 -9.97 0.16 -15.91
C THR A 187 -10.30 -1.31 -16.16
N MET A 188 -10.80 -2.03 -15.17
CA MET A 188 -11.19 -3.44 -15.31
C MET A 188 -12.32 -3.62 -16.33
N VAL A 189 -13.38 -2.80 -16.24
CA VAL A 189 -14.50 -2.84 -17.18
C VAL A 189 -14.04 -2.53 -18.61
N THR A 190 -13.21 -1.49 -18.75
CA THR A 190 -12.66 -1.10 -20.06
C THR A 190 -11.78 -2.21 -20.65
N ALA A 191 -10.93 -2.83 -19.83
CA ALA A 191 -10.08 -3.94 -20.24
C ALA A 191 -10.92 -5.16 -20.67
N ALA A 192 -11.93 -5.54 -19.90
CA ALA A 192 -12.84 -6.62 -20.21
C ALA A 192 -13.62 -6.36 -21.50
N PHE A 193 -14.13 -5.13 -21.69
CA PHE A 193 -14.83 -4.73 -22.92
C PHE A 193 -13.91 -4.80 -24.14
N ARG A 194 -12.68 -4.29 -24.05
CA ARG A 194 -11.70 -4.36 -25.14
C ARG A 194 -11.27 -5.78 -25.46
N TYR A 195 -11.16 -6.63 -24.43
CA TYR A 195 -10.92 -8.05 -24.63
C TYR A 195 -12.07 -8.72 -25.39
N ALA A 196 -13.31 -8.51 -24.97
CA ALA A 196 -14.50 -9.08 -25.61
C ALA A 196 -14.71 -8.57 -27.04
N SER A 197 -14.36 -7.30 -27.32
CA SER A 197 -14.46 -6.69 -28.66
C SER A 197 -13.27 -7.02 -29.56
N GLY A 198 -12.27 -7.77 -29.11
CA GLY A 198 -11.07 -8.09 -29.88
C GLY A 198 -10.18 -6.89 -30.20
N SER A 199 -10.41 -5.73 -29.54
CA SER A 199 -9.70 -4.48 -29.82
C SER A 199 -8.43 -4.28 -28.96
N LEU A 200 -7.92 -5.34 -28.32
CA LEU A 200 -6.66 -5.27 -27.60
C LEU A 200 -5.50 -5.10 -28.60
N PRO A 201 -4.63 -4.10 -28.43
CA PRO A 201 -3.45 -3.98 -29.27
C PRO A 201 -2.56 -5.20 -29.05
N VAL A 202 -2.24 -5.92 -30.13
CA VAL A 202 -1.24 -6.98 -30.09
C VAL A 202 0.11 -6.31 -29.78
N ILE A 203 0.70 -6.63 -28.63
CA ILE A 203 2.05 -6.18 -28.30
C ILE A 203 3.00 -6.92 -29.25
N SER A 204 3.33 -6.28 -30.38
CA SER A 204 4.40 -6.77 -31.23
C SER A 204 5.72 -6.51 -30.49
N ILE A 205 6.28 -7.55 -29.88
CA ILE A 205 7.62 -7.51 -29.32
C ILE A 205 8.58 -7.36 -30.49
N ARG A 206 8.86 -6.11 -30.85
CA ARG A 206 9.90 -5.81 -31.84
C ARG A 206 11.23 -6.19 -31.21
N ARG A 207 11.71 -7.40 -31.48
CA ARG A 207 13.07 -7.83 -31.12
C ARG A 207 14.03 -6.81 -31.72
N ARG A 208 14.54 -5.89 -30.92
CA ARG A 208 15.71 -5.13 -31.35
C ARG A 208 16.84 -6.14 -31.48
N PRO A 209 17.45 -6.32 -32.68
CA PRO A 209 18.61 -7.16 -32.77
C PRO A 209 19.68 -6.59 -31.85
N TRP A 210 20.23 -7.44 -30.99
CA TRP A 210 21.40 -7.12 -30.17
C TRP A 210 22.48 -6.64 -31.12
N LYS A 211 22.82 -5.35 -31.10
CA LYS A 211 24.05 -4.88 -31.70
C LYS A 211 25.18 -5.56 -30.93
N ARG A 212 25.79 -6.58 -31.51
CA ARG A 212 27.06 -7.10 -31.01
C ARG A 212 28.00 -5.89 -30.89
N CYS A 213 28.55 -5.67 -29.69
CA CYS A 213 29.70 -4.80 -29.55
C CYS A 213 30.82 -5.44 -30.40
N GLU A 214 30.97 -4.99 -31.62
CA GLU A 214 32.19 -5.26 -32.39
C GLU A 214 33.34 -4.65 -31.61
N THR A 215 34.09 -5.52 -30.96
CA THR A 215 35.41 -5.17 -30.39
C THR A 215 36.26 -4.69 -31.56
N ARG A 216 36.45 -3.39 -31.64
CA ARG A 216 37.38 -2.78 -32.61
C ARG A 216 38.77 -3.34 -32.30
N PRO A 217 39.47 -4.02 -33.24
CA PRO A 217 40.87 -4.42 -33.01
C PRO A 217 41.69 -3.15 -32.88
N LYS A 218 42.46 -3.07 -31.81
CA LYS A 218 43.51 -2.05 -31.68
C LYS A 218 44.57 -2.31 -32.73
N ALA A 219 44.73 -1.40 -33.67
CA ALA A 219 45.93 -1.26 -34.51
C ALA A 219 46.99 -0.51 -33.72
#